data_95ab6bb2ff0574844491a3807e9fa5d7
#
_entry.id   95ab6bb2ff0574844491a3807e9fa5d7
#
_cell.length_a   1.000
_cell.length_b   1.000
_cell.length_c   1.000
_cell.angle_alpha   90.00
_cell.angle_beta   90.00
_cell.angle_gamma   90.00
#
_symmetry.space_group_name_H-M   'P 1'
#
loop_
_entity.id
_entity.type
_entity.pdbx_description
1 polymer ?
#
loop_
_entity_poly.entity_id
_entity_poly.type
_entity_poly.pdbx_seq_one_letter_code
_entity_poly.pdbx_strand_id
1 'polypeptide(L)'
;MKRENRRVLSFLLPALLVLLVGAALAVCLFRGGKEKTKETEESDSLYCTLSVRCDNALGKTEEKAEILPEDGVIFPASRVSFTQGESVFDVLYRTLRENKIHMEFSETPLYGSTYIEGIGNLYEFDCGALSGWMYRVNGTFPNYGCSSYILSDGDVVEWVYTCDLGKDVGGEYIAEEENDEGV
;
A
#
# COMPACT_ATOMS: atom_id res chain seq x y z
N MET A 1 -45.51 68.03 -24.63
CA MET A 1 -44.33 67.36 -24.04
C MET A 1 -44.55 65.85 -23.64
N LYS A 2 -45.60 65.17 -24.06
CA LYS A 2 -45.88 63.76 -23.65
C LYS A 2 -45.78 62.72 -24.78
N ARG A 3 -45.58 63.12 -26.03
CA ARG A 3 -45.52 62.19 -27.18
C ARG A 3 -44.13 61.82 -27.62
N GLU A 4 -43.11 62.60 -27.33
CA GLU A 4 -41.72 62.34 -27.73
C GLU A 4 -41.05 61.28 -26.88
N ASN A 5 -41.30 61.26 -25.59
CA ASN A 5 -40.71 60.25 -24.70
C ASN A 5 -41.20 58.81 -24.94
N ARG A 6 -42.37 58.61 -25.56
CA ARG A 6 -42.89 57.29 -25.90
C ARG A 6 -42.17 56.67 -27.11
N ARG A 7 -41.73 57.49 -28.08
CA ARG A 7 -41.01 57.02 -29.25
C ARG A 7 -39.57 56.64 -28.92
N VAL A 8 -38.91 57.36 -28.05
CA VAL A 8 -37.54 57.04 -27.58
C VAL A 8 -37.55 55.76 -26.74
N LEU A 9 -38.57 55.57 -25.89
CA LEU A 9 -38.73 54.36 -25.05
C LEU A 9 -39.02 53.12 -25.90
N SER A 10 -39.72 53.24 -27.05
CA SER A 10 -40.04 52.10 -27.92
C SER A 10 -38.86 51.58 -28.70
N PHE A 11 -37.80 52.37 -28.92
CA PHE A 11 -36.53 51.92 -29.57
C PHE A 11 -35.49 51.46 -28.55
N LEU A 12 -35.52 51.95 -27.32
CA LEU A 12 -34.60 51.54 -26.26
C LEU A 12 -34.85 50.11 -25.72
N LEU A 13 -36.13 49.73 -25.67
CA LEU A 13 -36.51 48.39 -25.16
C LEU A 13 -35.96 47.23 -26.02
N PRO A 14 -36.08 47.23 -27.36
CA PRO A 14 -35.53 46.14 -28.18
C PRO A 14 -34.00 46.18 -28.22
N ALA A 15 -33.34 47.37 -28.16
CA ALA A 15 -31.92 47.52 -28.12
C ALA A 15 -31.33 46.92 -26.79
N LEU A 16 -31.99 47.12 -25.70
CA LEU A 16 -31.60 46.57 -24.40
C LEU A 16 -31.76 45.03 -24.38
N LEU A 17 -32.80 44.51 -25.03
CA LEU A 17 -33.07 43.06 -25.11
C LEU A 17 -31.99 42.35 -25.94
N VAL A 18 -31.56 42.97 -27.07
CA VAL A 18 -30.46 42.44 -27.93
C VAL A 18 -29.14 42.42 -27.16
N LEU A 19 -28.85 43.46 -26.37
CA LEU A 19 -27.62 43.51 -25.54
C LEU A 19 -27.64 42.44 -24.44
N LEU A 20 -28.78 42.17 -23.79
CA LEU A 20 -28.91 41.15 -22.77
C LEU A 20 -28.79 39.74 -23.34
N VAL A 21 -29.37 39.48 -24.52
CA VAL A 21 -29.24 38.21 -25.24
C VAL A 21 -27.80 37.98 -25.71
N GLY A 22 -27.15 39.04 -26.24
CA GLY A 22 -25.73 38.98 -26.64
C GLY A 22 -24.81 38.71 -25.45
N ALA A 23 -25.05 39.33 -24.30
CA ALA A 23 -24.28 39.08 -23.07
C ALA A 23 -24.50 37.65 -22.53
N ALA A 24 -25.71 37.11 -22.58
CA ALA A 24 -26.00 35.75 -22.19
C ALA A 24 -25.34 34.70 -23.10
N LEU A 25 -25.34 34.95 -24.43
CA LEU A 25 -24.62 34.10 -25.39
C LEU A 25 -23.09 34.15 -25.20
N ALA A 26 -22.53 35.34 -24.92
CA ALA A 26 -21.11 35.48 -24.64
C ALA A 26 -20.69 34.74 -23.35
N VAL A 27 -21.52 34.77 -22.29
CA VAL A 27 -21.29 34.03 -21.07
C VAL A 27 -21.39 32.51 -21.27
N CYS A 28 -22.31 32.04 -22.12
CA CYS A 28 -22.41 30.63 -22.49
C CYS A 28 -21.20 30.16 -23.31
N LEU A 29 -20.71 30.99 -24.24
CA LEU A 29 -19.53 30.67 -25.08
C LEU A 29 -18.23 30.74 -24.24
N PHE A 30 -18.15 31.62 -23.24
CA PHE A 30 -17.00 31.68 -22.31
C PHE A 30 -17.04 30.59 -21.24
N ARG A 31 -18.21 30.04 -20.92
CA ARG A 31 -18.36 28.91 -19.99
C ARG A 31 -18.15 27.52 -20.65
N GLY A 32 -18.18 27.48 -21.99
CA GLY A 32 -17.91 26.25 -22.76
C GLY A 32 -16.42 25.90 -22.94
N GLY A 33 -15.52 26.64 -22.31
CA GLY A 33 -14.08 26.43 -22.49
C GLY A 33 -13.34 26.22 -21.18
N LYS A 34 -13.60 25.12 -20.50
CA LYS A 34 -12.70 24.37 -19.60
C LYS A 34 -13.50 23.28 -18.86
N GLU A 35 -14.08 22.36 -19.59
CA GLU A 35 -13.98 21.00 -19.15
C GLU A 35 -12.47 20.67 -19.26
N LYS A 36 -11.75 20.87 -18.16
CA LYS A 36 -10.62 20.03 -17.92
C LYS A 36 -11.21 18.62 -17.90
N THR A 37 -11.10 17.93 -19.02
CA THR A 37 -10.97 16.50 -19.02
C THR A 37 -9.97 16.28 -17.88
N LYS A 38 -10.42 15.80 -16.72
CA LYS A 38 -9.60 15.02 -15.86
C LYS A 38 -9.22 13.85 -16.77
N GLU A 39 -8.16 14.00 -17.57
CA GLU A 39 -7.29 12.89 -17.80
C GLU A 39 -7.00 12.43 -16.38
N THR A 40 -7.72 11.40 -15.94
CA THR A 40 -7.23 10.48 -14.96
C THR A 40 -5.85 10.18 -15.55
N GLU A 41 -4.83 10.82 -15.02
CA GLU A 41 -3.53 10.22 -14.98
C GLU A 41 -3.86 8.88 -14.32
N GLU A 42 -4.03 7.85 -15.12
CA GLU A 42 -3.80 6.49 -14.78
C GLU A 42 -2.32 6.54 -14.41
N SER A 43 -2.06 7.08 -13.20
CA SER A 43 -0.76 7.05 -12.59
C SER A 43 -0.39 5.59 -12.72
N ASP A 44 0.78 5.30 -13.24
CA ASP A 44 1.39 3.96 -13.29
C ASP A 44 1.50 3.47 -11.84
N SER A 45 0.34 3.17 -11.23
CA SER A 45 0.25 2.66 -9.88
C SER A 45 0.78 1.25 -9.93
N LEU A 46 1.96 1.05 -9.37
CA LEU A 46 2.55 -0.26 -9.20
C LEU A 46 1.77 -1.04 -8.16
N TYR A 47 1.71 -2.35 -8.30
CA TYR A 47 0.96 -3.21 -7.40
C TYR A 47 1.80 -4.42 -7.02
N CYS A 48 1.69 -4.82 -5.76
CA CYS A 48 2.14 -6.12 -5.30
C CYS A 48 0.97 -6.90 -4.70
N THR A 49 1.12 -8.19 -4.54
CA THR A 49 0.25 -8.99 -3.68
C THR A 49 0.93 -9.13 -2.33
N LEU A 50 0.24 -8.74 -1.25
CA LEU A 50 0.75 -8.86 0.12
C LEU A 50 -0.14 -9.83 0.91
N SER A 51 0.49 -10.72 1.69
CA SER A 51 -0.18 -11.56 2.69
C SER A 51 0.64 -11.68 3.96
N VAL A 52 -0.04 -11.93 5.10
CA VAL A 52 0.61 -12.20 6.40
C VAL A 52 -0.06 -13.43 7.03
N ARG A 53 0.72 -14.45 7.31
CA ARG A 53 0.24 -15.74 7.81
C ARG A 53 1.07 -16.24 8.99
N CYS A 54 0.38 -16.92 9.92
CA CYS A 54 0.97 -17.50 11.10
C CYS A 54 0.56 -18.99 11.30
N ASP A 55 0.30 -19.70 10.21
CA ASP A 55 -0.18 -21.12 10.25
C ASP A 55 0.70 -21.98 11.13
N ASN A 56 2.01 -21.79 11.06
CA ASN A 56 2.97 -22.61 11.80
C ASN A 56 2.98 -22.34 13.31
N ALA A 57 2.38 -21.23 13.76
CA ALA A 57 2.22 -20.94 15.18
C ALA A 57 1.00 -21.63 15.79
N LEU A 58 0.03 -22.04 14.96
CA LEU A 58 -1.21 -22.65 15.44
C LEU A 58 -0.92 -23.94 16.21
N GLY A 59 -1.43 -24.01 17.43
CA GLY A 59 -1.23 -25.14 18.34
C GLY A 59 0.17 -25.25 18.95
N LYS A 60 1.07 -24.29 18.70
CA LYS A 60 2.43 -24.26 19.26
C LYS A 60 2.63 -23.18 20.34
N THR A 61 1.65 -22.31 20.53
CA THR A 61 1.63 -21.33 21.62
C THR A 61 0.25 -21.32 22.28
N GLU A 62 0.17 -21.79 23.52
CA GLU A 62 -1.07 -21.79 24.30
C GLU A 62 -1.45 -20.36 24.72
N GLU A 63 -0.46 -19.54 25.04
CA GLU A 63 -0.67 -18.15 25.49
C GLU A 63 -1.30 -17.25 24.42
N LYS A 64 -1.10 -17.55 23.17
CA LYS A 64 -1.59 -16.75 22.03
C LYS A 64 -2.79 -17.40 21.33
N ALA A 65 -3.19 -18.59 21.72
CA ALA A 65 -4.22 -19.37 21.01
C ALA A 65 -5.55 -18.60 20.86
N GLU A 66 -5.92 -17.76 21.82
CA GLU A 66 -7.17 -16.99 21.80
C GLU A 66 -7.12 -15.75 20.88
N ILE A 67 -5.92 -15.29 20.53
CA ILE A 67 -5.74 -14.06 19.72
C ILE A 67 -5.31 -14.33 18.29
N LEU A 68 -4.80 -15.53 18.01
CA LEU A 68 -4.45 -15.92 16.65
C LEU A 68 -5.70 -16.30 15.85
N PRO A 69 -5.77 -15.90 14.57
CA PRO A 69 -6.85 -16.34 13.70
C PRO A 69 -6.82 -17.86 13.50
N GLU A 70 -8.00 -18.50 13.58
CA GLU A 70 -8.13 -19.98 13.51
C GLU A 70 -7.55 -20.57 12.23
N ASP A 71 -7.57 -19.80 11.12
CA ASP A 71 -7.05 -20.17 9.81
C ASP A 71 -5.60 -19.72 9.56
N GLY A 72 -4.96 -19.14 10.57
CA GLY A 72 -3.60 -18.61 10.48
C GLY A 72 -3.44 -17.39 9.58
N VAL A 73 -4.53 -16.75 9.14
CA VAL A 73 -4.49 -15.61 8.22
C VAL A 73 -4.64 -14.30 8.98
N ILE A 74 -3.55 -13.60 9.22
CA ILE A 74 -3.56 -12.26 9.85
C ILE A 74 -3.97 -11.19 8.82
N PHE A 75 -3.43 -11.28 7.60
CA PHE A 75 -3.82 -10.43 6.47
C PHE A 75 -3.92 -11.30 5.22
N PRO A 76 -5.11 -11.39 4.59
CA PRO A 76 -5.31 -12.25 3.42
C PRO A 76 -4.56 -11.69 2.22
N ALA A 77 -4.17 -12.59 1.29
CA ALA A 77 -3.52 -12.20 0.06
C ALA A 77 -4.35 -11.14 -0.69
N SER A 78 -3.82 -9.94 -0.75
CA SER A 78 -4.52 -8.76 -1.27
C SER A 78 -3.62 -7.97 -2.21
N ARG A 79 -4.22 -7.43 -3.26
CA ARG A 79 -3.53 -6.49 -4.15
C ARG A 79 -3.37 -5.14 -3.46
N VAL A 80 -2.13 -4.70 -3.31
CA VAL A 80 -1.76 -3.45 -2.64
C VAL A 80 -1.04 -2.55 -3.63
N SER A 81 -1.49 -1.30 -3.75
CA SER A 81 -0.79 -0.30 -4.58
C SER A 81 0.44 0.22 -3.85
N PHE A 82 1.49 0.53 -4.61
CA PHE A 82 2.68 1.16 -4.08
C PHE A 82 3.29 2.14 -5.09
N THR A 83 4.21 2.96 -4.65
CA THR A 83 4.95 3.90 -5.49
C THR A 83 6.36 3.38 -5.75
N GLN A 84 6.94 3.79 -6.86
CA GLN A 84 8.30 3.40 -7.22
C GLN A 84 9.29 3.79 -6.10
N GLY A 85 10.10 2.82 -5.68
CA GLY A 85 11.09 2.98 -4.62
C GLY A 85 10.62 2.58 -3.23
N GLU A 86 9.35 2.22 -3.04
CA GLU A 86 8.89 1.65 -1.77
C GLU A 86 9.49 0.25 -1.57
N SER A 87 9.88 -0.03 -0.32
CA SER A 87 10.39 -1.33 0.10
C SER A 87 9.27 -2.27 0.56
N VAL A 88 9.62 -3.55 0.75
CA VAL A 88 8.74 -4.53 1.39
C VAL A 88 8.27 -4.04 2.76
N PHE A 89 9.15 -3.40 3.54
CA PHE A 89 8.80 -2.82 4.84
C PHE A 89 7.78 -1.69 4.71
N ASP A 90 7.99 -0.74 3.79
CA ASP A 90 7.11 0.43 3.63
C ASP A 90 5.67 0.00 3.32
N VAL A 91 5.52 -0.96 2.40
CA VAL A 91 4.22 -1.48 2.00
C VAL A 91 3.58 -2.29 3.14
N LEU A 92 4.34 -3.14 3.83
CA LEU A 92 3.84 -3.88 5.00
C LEU A 92 3.33 -2.90 6.06
N TYR A 93 4.19 -1.97 6.50
CA TYR A 93 3.88 -1.03 7.57
C TYR A 93 2.62 -0.22 7.29
N ARG A 94 2.53 0.38 6.11
CA ARG A 94 1.36 1.15 5.68
C ARG A 94 0.10 0.29 5.65
N THR A 95 0.17 -0.89 5.04
CA THR A 95 -0.98 -1.79 4.91
C THR A 95 -1.51 -2.27 6.25
N LEU A 96 -0.63 -2.71 7.15
CA LEU A 96 -1.04 -3.18 8.48
C LEU A 96 -1.64 -2.04 9.31
N ARG A 97 -1.05 -0.84 9.24
CA ARG A 97 -1.57 0.34 9.93
C ARG A 97 -2.98 0.73 9.43
N GLU A 98 -3.21 0.72 8.13
CA GLU A 98 -4.52 1.02 7.52
C GLU A 98 -5.58 -0.01 7.94
N ASN A 99 -5.19 -1.27 8.11
CA ASN A 99 -6.05 -2.36 8.55
C ASN A 99 -6.12 -2.51 10.08
N LYS A 100 -5.47 -1.62 10.85
CA LYS A 100 -5.43 -1.64 12.32
C LYS A 100 -4.85 -2.94 12.90
N ILE A 101 -3.94 -3.55 12.18
CA ILE A 101 -3.17 -4.71 12.62
C ILE A 101 -1.93 -4.19 13.33
N HIS A 102 -1.73 -4.63 14.56
CA HIS A 102 -0.58 -4.25 15.36
C HIS A 102 0.72 -4.79 14.77
N MET A 103 1.77 -3.98 14.78
CA MET A 103 3.11 -4.37 14.33
C MET A 103 4.16 -3.68 15.18
N GLU A 104 5.17 -4.42 15.60
CA GLU A 104 6.37 -3.90 16.26
C GLU A 104 7.61 -4.27 15.46
N PHE A 105 8.56 -3.34 15.45
CA PHE A 105 9.82 -3.48 14.72
C PHE A 105 10.91 -2.63 15.37
N SER A 106 12.15 -3.00 15.14
CA SER A 106 13.33 -2.22 15.53
C SER A 106 14.21 -1.91 14.33
N GLU A 107 14.90 -0.76 14.41
CA GLU A 107 15.97 -0.45 13.47
C GLU A 107 17.26 -1.07 13.98
N THR A 108 17.89 -1.89 13.16
CA THR A 108 19.15 -2.53 13.51
C THR A 108 20.31 -1.82 12.77
N PRO A 109 20.98 -0.83 13.40
CA PRO A 109 22.02 -0.04 12.75
C PRO A 109 23.17 -0.89 12.19
N LEU A 110 23.42 -2.03 12.82
CA LEU A 110 24.49 -2.94 12.43
C LEU A 110 24.25 -3.61 11.07
N TYR A 111 23.00 -3.83 10.71
CA TYR A 111 22.61 -4.48 9.44
C TYR A 111 21.96 -3.51 8.44
N GLY A 112 21.81 -2.22 8.82
CA GLY A 112 21.19 -1.19 7.98
C GLY A 112 19.77 -1.54 7.53
N SER A 113 19.05 -2.34 8.33
CA SER A 113 17.74 -2.87 7.97
C SER A 113 16.78 -2.90 9.16
N THR A 114 15.49 -2.86 8.86
CA THR A 114 14.42 -3.01 9.84
C THR A 114 14.19 -4.48 10.15
N TYR A 115 14.11 -4.81 11.44
CA TYR A 115 13.78 -6.12 11.96
C TYR A 115 12.34 -6.11 12.49
N ILE A 116 11.53 -7.09 12.08
CA ILE A 116 10.13 -7.22 12.51
C ILE A 116 10.08 -8.10 13.76
N GLU A 117 9.70 -7.49 14.87
CA GLU A 117 9.60 -8.15 16.18
C GLU A 117 8.24 -8.84 16.35
N GLY A 118 7.16 -8.23 15.87
CA GLY A 118 5.82 -8.79 16.03
C GLY A 118 4.81 -8.28 15.01
N ILE A 119 3.86 -9.14 14.62
CA ILE A 119 2.68 -8.78 13.82
C ILE A 119 1.45 -9.44 14.43
N GLY A 120 0.34 -8.68 14.56
CA GLY A 120 -0.92 -9.22 15.08
C GLY A 120 -0.83 -9.78 16.51
N ASN A 121 0.05 -9.20 17.33
CA ASN A 121 0.38 -9.64 18.70
C ASN A 121 1.07 -11.02 18.78
N LEU A 122 1.59 -11.55 17.67
CA LEU A 122 2.49 -12.70 17.64
C LEU A 122 3.91 -12.19 17.44
N TYR A 123 4.78 -12.47 18.42
CA TYR A 123 6.15 -11.96 18.48
C TYR A 123 7.17 -13.06 18.21
N GLU A 124 8.38 -12.64 17.90
CA GLU A 124 9.53 -13.54 17.92
C GLU A 124 9.61 -14.27 19.27
N PHE A 125 10.04 -15.52 19.25
CA PHE A 125 10.18 -16.42 20.41
C PHE A 125 8.86 -16.89 21.03
N ASP A 126 7.68 -16.44 20.60
CA ASP A 126 6.39 -16.92 21.13
C ASP A 126 6.16 -18.43 20.92
N CYS A 127 6.80 -19.04 19.92
CA CYS A 127 6.78 -20.48 19.67
C CYS A 127 8.14 -21.15 19.95
N GLY A 128 8.97 -20.55 20.81
CA GLY A 128 10.31 -21.03 21.17
C GLY A 128 11.45 -20.24 20.51
N ALA A 129 12.68 -20.55 20.92
CA ALA A 129 13.87 -19.76 20.61
C ALA A 129 14.22 -19.63 19.12
N LEU A 130 13.63 -20.47 18.27
CA LEU A 130 13.86 -20.47 16.82
C LEU A 130 12.70 -19.86 16.03
N SER A 131 11.74 -19.22 16.72
CA SER A 131 10.56 -18.69 16.08
C SER A 131 10.65 -17.19 15.83
N GLY A 132 10.01 -16.73 14.74
CA GLY A 132 10.00 -15.33 14.36
C GLY A 132 9.38 -15.09 12.99
N TRP A 133 9.39 -13.84 12.56
CA TRP A 133 8.83 -13.42 11.28
C TRP A 133 9.86 -13.45 10.16
N MET A 134 9.49 -14.01 9.04
CA MET A 134 10.26 -14.03 7.81
C MET A 134 9.40 -13.53 6.65
N TYR A 135 10.06 -12.98 5.62
CA TYR A 135 9.36 -12.61 4.38
C TYR A 135 9.98 -13.31 3.19
N ARG A 136 9.14 -13.59 2.20
CA ARG A 136 9.58 -14.07 0.90
C ARG A 136 8.93 -13.23 -0.19
N VAL A 137 9.64 -13.07 -1.30
CA VAL A 137 9.15 -12.40 -2.50
C VAL A 137 9.24 -13.38 -3.66
N ASN A 138 8.11 -13.56 -4.36
CA ASN A 138 8.00 -14.51 -5.47
C ASN A 138 8.46 -15.93 -5.10
N GLY A 139 8.16 -16.35 -3.85
CA GLY A 139 8.49 -17.66 -3.31
C GLY A 139 9.93 -17.81 -2.80
N THR A 140 10.78 -16.79 -2.90
CA THR A 140 12.19 -16.83 -2.46
C THR A 140 12.38 -15.99 -1.20
N PHE A 141 13.10 -16.53 -0.21
CA PHE A 141 13.51 -15.78 0.99
C PHE A 141 14.78 -14.99 0.69
N PRO A 142 14.72 -13.65 0.64
CA PRO A 142 15.90 -12.83 0.45
C PRO A 142 16.85 -12.92 1.66
N ASN A 143 18.18 -12.85 1.42
CA ASN A 143 19.19 -12.86 2.46
C ASN A 143 19.51 -11.47 3.04
N TYR A 144 18.60 -10.53 2.88
CA TYR A 144 18.71 -9.15 3.39
C TYR A 144 17.36 -8.65 3.91
N GLY A 145 17.42 -7.58 4.70
CA GLY A 145 16.24 -7.10 5.43
C GLY A 145 15.19 -6.46 4.54
N CYS A 146 13.96 -6.49 5.03
CA CYS A 146 12.76 -6.05 4.30
C CYS A 146 12.76 -4.57 3.91
N SER A 147 13.45 -3.71 4.65
CA SER A 147 13.57 -2.28 4.30
C SER A 147 14.58 -2.01 3.17
N SER A 148 15.40 -3.01 2.83
CA SER A 148 16.36 -2.94 1.72
C SER A 148 15.83 -3.57 0.43
N TYR A 149 14.74 -4.33 0.49
CA TYR A 149 14.11 -4.91 -0.70
C TYR A 149 13.16 -3.92 -1.35
N ILE A 150 13.56 -3.35 -2.49
CA ILE A 150 12.71 -2.43 -3.27
C ILE A 150 11.78 -3.26 -4.17
N LEU A 151 10.49 -2.98 -4.08
CA LEU A 151 9.46 -3.71 -4.81
C LEU A 151 9.43 -3.40 -6.31
N SER A 152 9.08 -4.41 -7.07
CA SER A 152 8.76 -4.34 -8.50
C SER A 152 7.27 -4.60 -8.74
N ASP A 153 6.73 -4.05 -9.82
CA ASP A 153 5.32 -4.29 -10.17
C ASP A 153 5.03 -5.77 -10.37
N GLY A 154 3.96 -6.25 -9.73
CA GLY A 154 3.55 -7.64 -9.77
C GLY A 154 4.21 -8.55 -8.72
N ASP A 155 5.09 -8.05 -7.87
CA ASP A 155 5.70 -8.86 -6.82
C ASP A 155 4.66 -9.49 -5.90
N VAL A 156 4.93 -10.73 -5.48
CA VAL A 156 4.13 -11.46 -4.48
C VAL A 156 4.94 -11.52 -3.19
N VAL A 157 4.49 -10.75 -2.19
CA VAL A 157 5.12 -10.62 -0.87
C VAL A 157 4.32 -11.43 0.14
N GLU A 158 4.97 -12.35 0.80
CA GLU A 158 4.37 -13.20 1.83
C GLU A 158 5.18 -13.08 3.12
N TRP A 159 4.54 -12.65 4.18
CA TRP A 159 5.07 -12.71 5.53
C TRP A 159 4.58 -13.97 6.19
N VAL A 160 5.51 -14.76 6.70
CA VAL A 160 5.23 -16.04 7.32
C VAL A 160 5.91 -16.14 8.68
N TYR A 161 5.22 -16.76 9.64
CA TYR A 161 5.80 -17.03 10.95
C TYR A 161 6.43 -18.42 10.94
N THR A 162 7.71 -18.49 11.27
CA THR A 162 8.45 -19.74 11.42
C THR A 162 8.60 -20.11 12.90
N CYS A 163 8.63 -21.39 13.19
CA CYS A 163 8.97 -21.92 14.50
C CYS A 163 10.30 -22.69 14.50
N ASP A 164 11.00 -22.74 13.37
CA ASP A 164 12.28 -23.49 13.20
C ASP A 164 13.22 -22.78 12.21
N LEU A 165 13.52 -21.48 12.47
CA LEU A 165 14.47 -20.69 11.67
C LEU A 165 14.24 -20.80 10.13
N GLY A 166 12.98 -20.85 9.72
CA GLY A 166 12.60 -20.88 8.31
C GLY A 166 12.44 -22.28 7.70
N LYS A 167 12.95 -23.36 8.30
CA LYS A 167 12.84 -24.71 7.75
C LYS A 167 11.40 -25.15 7.54
N ASP A 168 10.55 -24.86 8.50
CA ASP A 168 9.13 -25.22 8.50
C ASP A 168 8.27 -24.38 7.54
N VAL A 169 8.84 -23.33 6.92
CA VAL A 169 8.21 -22.50 5.89
C VAL A 169 8.91 -22.60 4.53
N GLY A 170 9.89 -23.50 4.39
CA GLY A 170 10.63 -23.73 3.15
C GLY A 170 11.78 -22.76 2.91
N GLY A 171 12.22 -22.04 3.96
CA GLY A 171 13.42 -21.21 3.97
C GLY A 171 14.60 -22.02 4.49
N GLU A 172 15.17 -22.90 3.66
CA GLU A 172 16.44 -23.52 4.02
C GLU A 172 17.55 -22.47 3.95
N TYR A 173 18.11 -22.11 5.09
CA TYR A 173 19.43 -21.51 5.13
C TYR A 173 20.40 -22.58 4.64
N ILE A 174 20.84 -22.46 3.40
CA ILE A 174 22.07 -23.14 2.97
C ILE A 174 23.17 -22.40 3.70
N ALA A 175 23.59 -22.90 4.87
CA ALA A 175 24.86 -22.58 5.42
C ALA A 175 25.86 -22.97 4.33
N GLU A 176 26.55 -22.00 3.70
CA GLU A 176 27.70 -22.31 2.88
C GLU A 176 28.62 -23.12 3.79
N GLU A 177 28.77 -24.41 3.49
CA GLU A 177 29.84 -25.20 4.09
C GLU A 177 31.13 -24.47 3.74
N GLU A 178 31.72 -23.78 4.73
CA GLU A 178 33.11 -23.37 4.65
C GLU A 178 33.90 -24.67 4.42
N ASN A 179 34.25 -24.92 3.15
CA ASN A 179 35.23 -25.92 2.80
C ASN A 179 36.52 -25.45 3.43
N ASP A 180 36.78 -25.88 4.66
CA ASP A 180 38.08 -25.86 5.28
C ASP A 180 38.95 -26.91 4.54
N GLU A 181 39.40 -26.54 3.33
CA GLU A 181 40.52 -27.23 2.70
C GLU A 181 41.75 -26.79 3.41
N GLY A 182 42.01 -27.46 4.54
CA GLY A 182 43.28 -27.38 5.26
C GLY A 182 44.46 -27.66 4.37
N VAL A 183 45.35 -26.72 4.37
CA VAL A 183 46.74 -26.85 3.93
C VAL A 183 47.57 -27.61 4.97
#